data_5f98cf514d54f2e392d6243da60a6f9d
#
_entry.id   5f98cf514d54f2e392d6243da60a6f9d
#
_cell.length_a   1.000
_cell.length_b   1.000
_cell.length_c   1.000
_cell.angle_alpha   90.00
_cell.angle_beta   90.00
_cell.angle_gamma   90.00
#
_symmetry.space_group_name_H-M   'P 1'
#
loop_
_entity.id
_entity.type
_entity.pdbx_description
1 polymer ?
#
loop_
_entity_poly.entity_id
_entity_poly.type
_entity_poly.pdbx_seq_one_letter_code
_entity_poly.pdbx_strand_id
1 'polypeptide(L)'
;MAANKLVINGDKTHQVVIGTKKTAAGRQQVSINADGHEIVPSRSEKLLGGIISDDLKWKEHLLGSNQSLVSQLTGRINGLLKVASSAPVKTRLMVANGIFMSKLVYLIQLWGNSDKYLLKAIQILQNKAARVVTGKTWWTPVRRLLQECKWLSVNQLIFYHTALQTHKILKNGSPVYFSKNMSTVHPYRTRQATGGSIWRGGEDLTGTSFSSRGAQAYNSLPANIRSCRTLNTFKYKLRIWVAENIPID
;
A
#
# COMPACT_ATOMS: atom_id res chain seq x y z
N MET A 1 33.72 6.98 -1.66
CA MET A 1 33.72 5.56 -2.07
C MET A 1 35.15 4.98 -2.19
N ALA A 2 36.11 5.73 -2.71
CA ALA A 2 37.52 5.26 -2.83
C ALA A 2 38.15 4.74 -1.53
N ALA A 3 37.87 5.34 -0.37
CA ALA A 3 38.39 4.93 0.92
C ALA A 3 37.97 3.50 1.35
N ASN A 4 36.83 3.00 0.83
CA ASN A 4 36.33 1.65 1.15
C ASN A 4 36.54 0.63 0.03
N LYS A 5 37.34 0.97 -1.00
CA LYS A 5 37.59 0.12 -2.18
C LYS A 5 36.30 -0.34 -2.90
N LEU A 6 35.23 0.44 -2.82
CA LEU A 6 33.96 0.17 -3.48
C LEU A 6 33.93 0.82 -4.86
N VAL A 7 33.56 0.04 -5.88
CA VAL A 7 33.37 0.49 -7.26
C VAL A 7 31.89 0.54 -7.57
N ILE A 8 31.43 1.58 -8.29
CA ILE A 8 30.06 1.71 -8.75
C ILE A 8 29.83 0.68 -9.88
N ASN A 9 28.78 -0.11 -9.76
CA ASN A 9 28.34 -0.98 -10.85
C ASN A 9 27.35 -0.20 -11.73
N GLY A 10 27.82 0.25 -12.91
CA GLY A 10 27.01 1.03 -13.87
C GLY A 10 25.75 0.29 -14.33
N ASP A 11 25.84 -1.02 -14.58
CA ASP A 11 24.69 -1.84 -15.05
C ASP A 11 23.57 -1.99 -14.01
N LYS A 12 23.89 -1.75 -12.72
CA LYS A 12 22.93 -1.83 -11.61
C LYS A 12 22.52 -0.44 -11.09
N THR A 13 23.06 0.61 -11.68
CA THR A 13 22.73 1.98 -11.30
C THR A 13 21.70 2.54 -12.29
N HIS A 14 20.55 2.93 -11.78
CA HIS A 14 19.43 3.41 -12.57
C HIS A 14 19.06 4.84 -12.15
N GLN A 15 18.63 5.64 -13.11
CA GLN A 15 18.17 7.00 -12.89
C GLN A 15 16.72 7.16 -13.30
N VAL A 16 15.91 7.75 -12.42
CA VAL A 16 14.54 8.19 -12.74
C VAL A 16 14.43 9.67 -12.44
N VAL A 17 14.08 10.46 -13.44
CA VAL A 17 13.87 11.91 -13.27
C VAL A 17 12.40 12.16 -13.03
N ILE A 18 12.05 12.57 -11.83
CA ILE A 18 10.67 12.79 -11.40
C ILE A 18 10.28 14.25 -11.68
N GLY A 19 9.08 14.45 -12.24
CA GLY A 19 8.57 15.81 -12.48
C GLY A 19 7.17 15.83 -13.10
N THR A 20 6.68 17.02 -13.43
CA THR A 20 5.37 17.23 -14.04
C THR A 20 5.41 16.93 -15.56
N LYS A 21 4.21 16.73 -16.16
CA LYS A 21 4.12 16.53 -17.63
C LYS A 21 4.73 17.69 -18.44
N LYS A 22 4.68 18.91 -17.94
CA LYS A 22 5.28 20.11 -18.61
C LYS A 22 6.80 20.01 -18.73
N THR A 23 7.46 19.27 -17.83
CA THR A 23 8.91 19.06 -17.83
C THR A 23 9.33 17.74 -18.46
N ALA A 24 8.39 16.96 -19.01
CA ALA A 24 8.64 15.61 -19.52
C ALA A 24 9.64 15.59 -20.70
N ALA A 25 9.60 16.58 -21.59
CA ALA A 25 10.51 16.65 -22.74
C ALA A 25 11.98 16.87 -22.32
N GLY A 26 12.23 17.59 -21.23
CA GLY A 26 13.58 17.83 -20.71
C GLY A 26 14.14 16.71 -19.85
N ARG A 27 13.31 15.79 -19.37
CA ARG A 27 13.74 14.73 -18.45
C ARG A 27 14.62 13.66 -19.09
N GLN A 28 14.42 13.38 -20.37
CA GLN A 28 15.19 12.38 -21.12
C GLN A 28 16.58 12.87 -21.53
N GLN A 29 16.88 14.15 -21.34
CA GLN A 29 18.14 14.77 -21.74
C GLN A 29 19.17 14.86 -20.60
N VAL A 30 18.82 14.47 -19.39
CA VAL A 30 19.72 14.55 -18.23
C VAL A 30 20.35 13.20 -18.00
N SER A 31 21.50 12.93 -18.63
CA SER A 31 22.35 11.79 -18.29
C SER A 31 23.30 12.12 -17.15
N ILE A 32 23.68 11.12 -16.36
CA ILE A 32 24.68 11.22 -15.30
C ILE A 32 25.84 10.32 -15.66
N ASN A 33 27.07 10.85 -15.61
CA ASN A 33 28.27 10.03 -15.72
C ASN A 33 28.74 9.59 -14.33
N ALA A 34 28.81 8.29 -14.10
CA ALA A 34 29.30 7.72 -12.86
C ALA A 34 30.42 6.71 -13.14
N ASP A 35 31.65 7.06 -12.77
CA ASP A 35 32.87 6.25 -12.99
C ASP A 35 33.05 5.79 -14.46
N GLY A 36 32.76 6.69 -15.43
CA GLY A 36 32.89 6.42 -16.87
C GLY A 36 31.69 5.72 -17.51
N HIS A 37 30.66 5.38 -16.74
CA HIS A 37 29.38 4.85 -17.25
C HIS A 37 28.36 5.97 -17.41
N GLU A 38 27.83 6.15 -18.61
CA GLU A 38 26.72 7.05 -18.86
C GLU A 38 25.40 6.37 -18.47
N ILE A 39 24.68 6.98 -17.51
CA ILE A 39 23.41 6.49 -17.00
C ILE A 39 22.30 7.36 -17.60
N VAL A 40 21.52 6.79 -18.51
CA VAL A 40 20.39 7.45 -19.15
C VAL A 40 19.13 7.30 -18.29
N PRO A 41 18.28 8.34 -18.16
CA PRO A 41 17.06 8.26 -17.38
C PRO A 41 16.07 7.24 -17.95
N SER A 42 15.54 6.38 -17.10
CA SER A 42 14.42 5.51 -17.42
C SER A 42 13.07 6.13 -16.99
N ARG A 43 11.98 5.73 -17.62
CA ARG A 43 10.63 6.19 -17.25
C ARG A 43 10.11 5.54 -15.97
N SER A 44 10.56 4.35 -15.68
CA SER A 44 10.16 3.62 -14.48
C SER A 44 11.23 2.63 -14.07
N GLU A 45 11.43 2.49 -12.76
CA GLU A 45 12.40 1.56 -12.19
C GLU A 45 11.82 0.78 -11.02
N LYS A 46 12.36 -0.41 -10.83
CA LYS A 46 11.95 -1.30 -9.75
C LYS A 46 12.80 -1.05 -8.50
N LEU A 47 12.19 -0.45 -7.48
CA LEU A 47 12.82 -0.22 -6.18
C LEU A 47 12.12 -1.04 -5.10
N LEU A 48 12.88 -1.90 -4.40
CA LEU A 48 12.37 -2.74 -3.31
C LEU A 48 11.07 -3.50 -3.65
N GLY A 49 10.95 -3.97 -4.91
CA GLY A 49 9.78 -4.72 -5.37
C GLY A 49 8.57 -3.88 -5.79
N GLY A 50 8.64 -2.56 -5.66
CA GLY A 50 7.69 -1.60 -6.24
C GLY A 50 8.23 -1.00 -7.53
N ILE A 51 7.38 -0.74 -8.53
CA ILE A 51 7.77 -0.01 -9.74
C ILE A 51 7.40 1.45 -9.51
N ILE A 52 8.40 2.32 -9.56
CA ILE A 52 8.27 3.77 -9.42
C ILE A 52 8.40 4.38 -10.80
N SER A 53 7.43 5.17 -11.21
CA SER A 53 7.43 5.91 -12.49
C SER A 53 7.80 7.38 -12.31
N ASP A 54 8.23 8.00 -13.39
CA ASP A 54 8.65 9.41 -13.47
C ASP A 54 7.53 10.41 -13.10
N ASP A 55 6.27 9.99 -13.19
CA ASP A 55 5.08 10.76 -12.80
C ASP A 55 4.56 10.40 -11.39
N LEU A 56 5.26 9.52 -10.67
CA LEU A 56 4.87 8.99 -9.34
C LEU A 56 3.48 8.34 -9.30
N LYS A 57 2.94 7.92 -10.45
CA LYS A 57 1.69 7.17 -10.50
C LYS A 57 1.94 5.67 -10.39
N TRP A 58 1.02 4.98 -9.72
CA TRP A 58 1.14 3.55 -9.47
C TRP A 58 0.59 2.66 -10.61
N LYS A 59 0.20 3.27 -11.75
CA LYS A 59 -0.34 2.52 -12.89
C LYS A 59 0.63 1.45 -13.39
N GLU A 60 1.90 1.82 -13.57
CA GLU A 60 2.94 0.88 -14.02
C GLU A 60 3.16 -0.26 -13.02
N HIS A 61 3.16 0.04 -11.73
CA HIS A 61 3.24 -0.99 -10.69
C HIS A 61 2.03 -1.92 -10.66
N LEU A 62 0.83 -1.40 -10.88
CA LEU A 62 -0.41 -2.17 -10.76
C LEU A 62 -0.76 -2.94 -12.04
N LEU A 63 -0.62 -2.32 -13.24
CA LEU A 63 -1.08 -2.88 -14.52
C LEU A 63 -0.04 -2.88 -15.64
N GLY A 64 1.11 -2.20 -15.49
CA GLY A 64 1.96 -1.79 -16.62
C GLY A 64 2.72 -2.90 -17.34
N SER A 65 3.09 -4.00 -16.67
CA SER A 65 3.99 -5.01 -17.23
C SER A 65 3.71 -6.41 -16.70
N ASN A 66 4.43 -7.41 -17.25
CA ASN A 66 4.43 -8.78 -16.72
C ASN A 66 4.91 -8.87 -15.26
N GLN A 67 5.60 -7.84 -14.77
CA GLN A 67 6.01 -7.71 -13.37
C GLN A 67 5.02 -6.90 -12.53
N SER A 68 3.91 -6.43 -13.10
CA SER A 68 2.86 -5.68 -12.40
C SER A 68 2.21 -6.52 -11.30
N LEU A 69 1.61 -5.85 -10.33
CA LEU A 69 0.91 -6.52 -9.23
C LEU A 69 -0.23 -7.42 -9.74
N VAL A 70 -1.00 -6.96 -10.73
CA VAL A 70 -2.08 -7.74 -11.36
C VAL A 70 -1.54 -9.02 -11.99
N SER A 71 -0.45 -8.95 -12.76
CA SER A 71 0.17 -10.12 -13.37
C SER A 71 0.66 -11.12 -12.33
N GLN A 72 1.36 -10.63 -11.30
CA GLN A 72 1.86 -11.47 -10.21
C GLN A 72 0.72 -12.11 -9.39
N LEU A 73 -0.34 -11.38 -9.08
CA LEU A 73 -1.51 -11.93 -8.37
C LEU A 73 -2.25 -12.96 -9.22
N THR A 74 -2.36 -12.76 -10.53
CA THR A 74 -2.95 -13.72 -11.45
C THR A 74 -2.16 -15.03 -11.48
N GLY A 75 -0.83 -14.95 -11.57
CA GLY A 75 0.04 -16.12 -11.50
C GLY A 75 -0.12 -16.90 -10.19
N ARG A 76 -0.30 -16.19 -9.06
CA ARG A 76 -0.53 -16.81 -7.75
C ARG A 76 -1.91 -17.46 -7.62
N ILE A 77 -2.94 -16.89 -8.25
CA ILE A 77 -4.27 -17.53 -8.35
C ILE A 77 -4.17 -18.83 -9.16
N ASN A 78 -3.43 -18.83 -10.28
CA ASN A 78 -3.21 -20.04 -11.07
C ASN A 78 -2.47 -21.13 -10.29
N GLY A 79 -1.48 -20.73 -9.48
CA GLY A 79 -0.82 -21.64 -8.54
C GLY A 79 -1.79 -22.19 -7.48
N LEU A 80 -2.66 -21.34 -6.92
CA LEU A 80 -3.66 -21.74 -5.95
C LEU A 80 -4.70 -22.69 -6.52
N LEU A 81 -5.10 -22.53 -7.79
CA LEU A 81 -6.00 -23.43 -8.50
C LEU A 81 -5.45 -24.86 -8.59
N LYS A 82 -4.15 -25.02 -8.81
CA LYS A 82 -3.50 -26.34 -8.84
C LYS A 82 -3.59 -27.07 -7.49
N VAL A 83 -3.55 -26.33 -6.39
CA VAL A 83 -3.69 -26.90 -5.02
C VAL A 83 -5.15 -27.12 -4.65
N ALA A 84 -6.07 -26.33 -5.24
CA ALA A 84 -7.47 -26.32 -4.83
C ALA A 84 -8.21 -27.64 -5.12
N SER A 85 -7.77 -28.43 -6.12
CA SER A 85 -8.39 -29.70 -6.48
C SER A 85 -8.21 -30.80 -5.42
N SER A 86 -7.08 -30.78 -4.70
CA SER A 86 -6.70 -31.85 -3.76
C SER A 86 -6.69 -31.41 -2.28
N ALA A 87 -6.73 -30.10 -1.98
CA ALA A 87 -6.56 -29.60 -0.64
C ALA A 87 -7.89 -29.18 0.01
N PRO A 88 -8.09 -29.42 1.30
CA PRO A 88 -9.25 -28.91 2.05
C PRO A 88 -9.22 -27.38 2.15
N VAL A 89 -10.38 -26.76 2.38
CA VAL A 89 -10.56 -25.29 2.46
C VAL A 89 -9.56 -24.62 3.42
N LYS A 90 -9.30 -25.23 4.58
CA LYS A 90 -8.35 -24.71 5.57
C LYS A 90 -6.94 -24.59 5.00
N THR A 91 -6.48 -25.60 4.27
CA THR A 91 -5.15 -25.59 3.63
C THR A 91 -5.10 -24.57 2.48
N ARG A 92 -6.15 -24.52 1.63
CA ARG A 92 -6.26 -23.50 0.58
C ARG A 92 -6.18 -22.09 1.16
N LEU A 93 -6.85 -21.83 2.28
CA LEU A 93 -6.81 -20.54 2.97
C LEU A 93 -5.41 -20.20 3.49
N MET A 94 -4.71 -21.17 4.09
CA MET A 94 -3.32 -20.98 4.55
C MET A 94 -2.40 -20.63 3.39
N VAL A 95 -2.46 -21.38 2.31
CA VAL A 95 -1.67 -21.14 1.09
C VAL A 95 -2.01 -19.76 0.51
N ALA A 96 -3.29 -19.44 0.36
CA ALA A 96 -3.71 -18.14 -0.17
C ALA A 96 -3.25 -16.96 0.71
N ASN A 97 -3.26 -17.09 2.03
CA ASN A 97 -2.72 -16.08 2.93
C ASN A 97 -1.20 -15.90 2.74
N GLY A 98 -0.46 -17.00 2.60
CA GLY A 98 0.99 -16.98 2.41
C GLY A 98 1.43 -16.41 1.07
N ILE A 99 0.79 -16.82 -0.04
CA ILE A 99 1.26 -16.43 -1.38
C ILE A 99 0.49 -15.27 -2.01
N PHE A 100 -0.84 -15.20 -1.84
CA PHE A 100 -1.68 -14.18 -2.47
C PHE A 100 -1.84 -12.95 -1.59
N MET A 101 -2.35 -13.10 -0.36
CA MET A 101 -2.60 -11.96 0.52
C MET A 101 -1.33 -11.24 0.95
N SER A 102 -0.24 -11.97 1.21
CA SER A 102 1.06 -11.37 1.53
C SER A 102 1.55 -10.45 0.41
N LYS A 103 1.38 -10.85 -0.85
CA LYS A 103 1.76 -10.02 -2.00
C LYS A 103 0.81 -8.85 -2.20
N LEU A 104 -0.49 -9.07 -2.01
CA LEU A 104 -1.50 -8.02 -2.14
C LEU A 104 -1.27 -6.88 -1.14
N VAL A 105 -0.95 -7.18 0.12
CA VAL A 105 -0.76 -6.16 1.15
C VAL A 105 0.63 -5.50 1.10
N TYR A 106 1.55 -6.05 0.32
CA TYR A 106 2.89 -5.47 0.18
C TYR A 106 2.80 -4.09 -0.48
N LEU A 107 3.41 -3.08 0.14
CA LEU A 107 3.38 -1.67 -0.27
C LEU A 107 1.97 -1.05 -0.41
N ILE A 108 0.95 -1.65 0.21
CA ILE A 108 -0.44 -1.19 0.07
C ILE A 108 -0.65 0.26 0.51
N GLN A 109 0.13 0.75 1.49
CA GLN A 109 0.07 2.14 1.93
C GLN A 109 0.54 3.12 0.84
N LEU A 110 1.38 2.66 -0.09
CA LEU A 110 1.88 3.47 -1.20
C LEU A 110 0.90 3.43 -2.36
N TRP A 111 0.68 2.28 -2.96
CA TRP A 111 -0.17 2.14 -4.15
C TRP A 111 -1.68 2.26 -3.87
N GLY A 112 -2.09 2.17 -2.61
CA GLY A 112 -3.51 2.30 -2.23
C GLY A 112 -4.13 3.69 -2.47
N ASN A 113 -3.32 4.68 -2.90
CA ASN A 113 -3.79 5.99 -3.36
C ASN A 113 -4.00 6.05 -4.89
N SER A 114 -4.05 4.92 -5.55
CA SER A 114 -4.26 4.84 -7.00
C SER A 114 -5.70 5.12 -7.39
N ASP A 115 -5.89 5.36 -8.69
CA ASP A 115 -7.21 5.57 -9.28
C ASP A 115 -8.16 4.38 -8.99
N LYS A 116 -9.44 4.68 -8.79
CA LYS A 116 -10.47 3.69 -8.42
C LYS A 116 -10.53 2.49 -9.37
N TYR A 117 -10.35 2.71 -10.69
CA TYR A 117 -10.38 1.61 -11.65
C TYR A 117 -9.23 0.59 -11.45
N LEU A 118 -8.05 1.07 -11.00
CA LEU A 118 -6.90 0.22 -10.67
C LEU A 118 -7.19 -0.62 -9.43
N LEU A 119 -7.75 0.00 -8.37
CA LEU A 119 -8.15 -0.69 -7.15
C LEU A 119 -9.23 -1.72 -7.42
N LYS A 120 -10.20 -1.42 -8.31
CA LYS A 120 -11.23 -2.36 -8.74
C LYS A 120 -10.65 -3.58 -9.43
N ALA A 121 -9.61 -3.42 -10.27
CA ALA A 121 -8.92 -4.55 -10.89
C ALA A 121 -8.31 -5.49 -9.84
N ILE A 122 -7.68 -4.95 -8.81
CA ILE A 122 -7.13 -5.73 -7.68
C ILE A 122 -8.25 -6.42 -6.88
N GLN A 123 -9.37 -5.72 -6.62
CA GLN A 123 -10.53 -6.31 -5.92
C GLN A 123 -11.11 -7.50 -6.68
N ILE A 124 -11.19 -7.44 -8.01
CA ILE A 124 -11.64 -8.56 -8.84
C ILE A 124 -10.73 -9.79 -8.65
N LEU A 125 -9.42 -9.59 -8.58
CA LEU A 125 -8.47 -10.68 -8.32
C LEU A 125 -8.63 -11.26 -6.91
N GLN A 126 -8.83 -10.40 -5.91
CA GLN A 126 -9.13 -10.86 -4.55
C GLN A 126 -10.40 -11.71 -4.51
N ASN A 127 -11.45 -11.30 -5.22
CA ASN A 127 -12.70 -12.06 -5.32
C ASN A 127 -12.50 -13.41 -6.01
N LYS A 128 -11.67 -13.47 -7.07
CA LYS A 128 -11.30 -14.74 -7.72
C LYS A 128 -10.56 -15.65 -6.75
N ALA A 129 -9.56 -15.14 -6.05
CA ALA A 129 -8.81 -15.91 -5.06
C ALA A 129 -9.72 -16.46 -3.94
N ALA A 130 -10.66 -15.63 -3.43
CA ALA A 130 -11.62 -16.06 -2.41
C ALA A 130 -12.54 -17.18 -2.92
N ARG A 131 -12.96 -17.15 -4.18
CA ARG A 131 -13.74 -18.26 -4.78
C ARG A 131 -12.94 -19.55 -4.87
N VAL A 132 -11.67 -19.48 -5.27
CA VAL A 132 -10.78 -20.65 -5.31
C VAL A 132 -10.60 -21.24 -3.91
N VAL A 133 -10.42 -20.41 -2.89
CA VAL A 133 -10.29 -20.87 -1.50
C VAL A 133 -11.55 -21.56 -1.01
N THR A 134 -12.71 -20.91 -1.18
CA THR A 134 -13.99 -21.38 -0.62
C THR A 134 -14.66 -22.46 -1.47
N GLY A 135 -14.24 -22.63 -2.73
CA GLY A 135 -14.90 -23.52 -3.70
C GLY A 135 -16.30 -23.05 -4.11
N LYS A 136 -16.64 -21.79 -3.83
CA LYS A 136 -17.97 -21.24 -4.13
C LYS A 136 -18.08 -20.78 -5.58
N THR A 137 -19.30 -20.78 -6.09
CA THR A 137 -19.63 -20.35 -7.45
C THR A 137 -19.53 -18.83 -7.61
N TRP A 138 -19.57 -18.38 -8.86
CA TRP A 138 -19.51 -16.95 -9.20
C TRP A 138 -20.73 -16.15 -8.73
N TRP A 139 -21.89 -16.79 -8.52
CA TRP A 139 -23.11 -16.19 -7.94
C TRP A 139 -22.98 -15.80 -6.47
N THR A 140 -22.00 -16.37 -5.76
CA THR A 140 -21.86 -16.08 -4.33
C THR A 140 -21.47 -14.62 -4.12
N PRO A 141 -22.23 -13.86 -3.30
CA PRO A 141 -21.92 -12.48 -3.01
C PRO A 141 -20.51 -12.30 -2.42
N VAL A 142 -19.80 -11.28 -2.89
CA VAL A 142 -18.41 -10.98 -2.48
C VAL A 142 -18.30 -10.87 -0.95
N ARG A 143 -19.25 -10.20 -0.31
CA ARG A 143 -19.27 -10.05 1.16
C ARG A 143 -19.18 -11.39 1.87
N ARG A 144 -19.96 -12.38 1.44
CA ARG A 144 -19.94 -13.73 2.02
C ARG A 144 -18.62 -14.45 1.80
N LEU A 145 -18.03 -14.33 0.59
CA LEU A 145 -16.72 -14.91 0.28
C LEU A 145 -15.62 -14.36 1.20
N LEU A 146 -15.57 -13.03 1.35
CA LEU A 146 -14.58 -12.37 2.18
C LEU A 146 -14.77 -12.71 3.68
N GLN A 147 -16.02 -12.82 4.14
CA GLN A 147 -16.32 -13.24 5.51
C GLN A 147 -15.85 -14.68 5.80
N GLU A 148 -16.12 -15.64 4.89
CA GLU A 148 -15.67 -17.03 5.03
C GLU A 148 -14.14 -17.13 5.06
N CYS A 149 -13.44 -16.34 4.23
CA CYS A 149 -11.97 -16.24 4.24
C CYS A 149 -11.43 -15.41 5.42
N LYS A 150 -12.29 -14.70 6.16
CA LYS A 150 -11.90 -13.68 7.14
C LYS A 150 -10.98 -12.61 6.54
N TRP A 151 -11.21 -12.24 5.28
CA TRP A 151 -10.46 -11.19 4.59
C TRP A 151 -11.21 -9.86 4.64
N LEU A 152 -10.44 -8.79 4.72
CA LEU A 152 -10.92 -7.44 4.45
C LEU A 152 -10.87 -7.19 2.94
N SER A 153 -11.78 -6.38 2.38
CA SER A 153 -11.71 -5.93 0.98
C SER A 153 -10.47 -5.06 0.73
N VAL A 154 -10.13 -4.81 -0.55
CA VAL A 154 -8.96 -3.97 -0.89
C VAL A 154 -9.05 -2.59 -0.25
N ASN A 155 -10.21 -1.92 -0.30
CA ASN A 155 -10.40 -0.61 0.34
C ASN A 155 -10.28 -0.69 1.85
N GLN A 156 -10.85 -1.72 2.47
CA GLN A 156 -10.71 -1.98 3.89
C GLN A 156 -9.25 -2.24 4.28
N LEU A 157 -8.49 -2.99 3.47
CA LEU A 157 -7.06 -3.24 3.69
C LEU A 157 -6.23 -1.96 3.58
N ILE A 158 -6.50 -1.11 2.59
CA ILE A 158 -5.84 0.18 2.42
C ILE A 158 -6.04 1.03 3.67
N PHE A 159 -7.29 1.17 4.11
CA PHE A 159 -7.62 1.92 5.32
C PHE A 159 -6.93 1.32 6.55
N TYR A 160 -7.05 0.00 6.75
CA TYR A 160 -6.47 -0.71 7.89
C TYR A 160 -4.95 -0.50 7.98
N HIS A 161 -4.24 -0.70 6.88
CA HIS A 161 -2.78 -0.57 6.87
C HIS A 161 -2.32 0.89 7.00
N THR A 162 -3.07 1.85 6.43
CA THR A 162 -2.80 3.28 6.58
C THR A 162 -2.97 3.72 8.03
N ALA A 163 -4.08 3.40 8.67
CA ALA A 163 -4.34 3.74 10.08
C ALA A 163 -3.35 3.03 11.03
N LEU A 164 -3.02 1.76 10.75
CA LEU A 164 -2.05 1.01 11.53
C LEU A 164 -0.65 1.61 11.46
N GLN A 165 -0.20 2.00 10.26
CA GLN A 165 1.12 2.63 10.10
C GLN A 165 1.16 4.00 10.78
N THR A 166 0.08 4.79 10.66
CA THR A 166 -0.04 6.08 11.35
C THR A 166 0.06 5.90 12.87
N HIS A 167 -0.65 4.90 13.42
CA HIS A 167 -0.55 4.60 14.86
C HIS A 167 0.88 4.23 15.28
N LYS A 168 1.60 3.45 14.48
CA LYS A 168 3.01 3.11 14.75
C LYS A 168 3.91 4.35 14.74
N ILE A 169 3.75 5.23 13.74
CA ILE A 169 4.52 6.47 13.64
C ILE A 169 4.31 7.35 14.86
N LEU A 170 3.06 7.53 15.29
CA LEU A 170 2.73 8.32 16.48
C LEU A 170 3.31 7.73 17.77
N LYS A 171 3.31 6.40 17.90
CA LYS A 171 3.81 5.74 19.12
C LYS A 171 5.33 5.69 19.17
N ASN A 172 5.98 5.46 18.05
CA ASN A 172 7.43 5.23 17.98
C ASN A 172 8.22 6.48 17.60
N GLY A 173 7.55 7.56 17.13
CA GLY A 173 8.23 8.75 16.62
C GLY A 173 9.09 8.52 15.36
N SER A 174 8.93 7.39 14.71
CA SER A 174 9.78 6.97 13.57
C SER A 174 8.94 6.54 12.37
N PRO A 175 9.32 6.90 11.14
CA PRO A 175 10.45 7.79 10.77
C PRO A 175 10.22 9.26 11.16
N VAL A 176 11.28 9.96 11.52
CA VAL A 176 11.22 11.34 12.07
C VAL A 176 10.53 12.32 11.13
N TYR A 177 10.74 12.20 9.81
CA TYR A 177 10.12 13.10 8.83
C TYR A 177 8.58 12.96 8.77
N PHE A 178 8.03 11.79 9.06
CA PHE A 178 6.58 11.63 9.20
C PHE A 178 6.07 12.13 10.54
N SER A 179 6.79 11.88 11.63
CA SER A 179 6.36 12.30 12.96
C SER A 179 6.32 13.83 13.10
N LYS A 180 7.21 14.55 12.41
CA LYS A 180 7.18 16.02 12.35
C LYS A 180 5.91 16.57 11.67
N ASN A 181 5.40 15.86 10.65
CA ASN A 181 4.22 16.27 9.88
C ASN A 181 2.90 15.74 10.48
N MET A 182 2.96 14.91 11.52
CA MET A 182 1.81 14.30 12.20
C MET A 182 1.86 14.63 13.70
N SER A 183 1.55 15.86 14.07
CA SER A 183 1.53 16.27 15.48
C SER A 183 0.16 16.01 16.10
N THR A 184 0.14 15.55 17.35
CA THR A 184 -1.07 15.55 18.20
C THR A 184 -1.27 16.86 18.93
N VAL A 185 -0.28 17.76 18.85
CA VAL A 185 -0.38 19.11 19.41
C VAL A 185 -1.07 20.02 18.41
N HIS A 186 -2.24 20.51 18.77
CA HIS A 186 -3.02 21.44 17.97
C HIS A 186 -2.63 22.89 18.35
N PRO A 187 -2.45 23.79 17.37
CA PRO A 187 -2.16 25.19 17.65
C PRO A 187 -3.35 25.92 18.33
N TYR A 188 -4.55 25.36 18.19
CA TYR A 188 -5.77 25.91 18.78
C TYR A 188 -6.50 24.88 19.64
N ARG A 189 -7.11 25.30 20.73
CA ARG A 189 -7.98 24.45 21.57
C ARG A 189 -9.32 24.23 20.85
N THR A 190 -9.41 23.13 20.11
CA THR A 190 -10.65 22.69 19.46
C THR A 190 -11.18 21.41 20.11
N ARG A 191 -12.44 21.06 19.91
CA ARG A 191 -13.01 19.78 20.36
C ARG A 191 -12.22 18.56 19.80
N GLN A 192 -11.61 18.71 18.64
CA GLN A 192 -10.76 17.69 18.04
C GLN A 192 -9.42 17.53 18.78
N ALA A 193 -8.86 18.62 19.31
CA ALA A 193 -7.62 18.60 20.07
C ALA A 193 -7.72 17.76 21.35
N THR A 194 -8.86 17.84 22.07
CA THR A 194 -9.09 17.07 23.29
C THR A 194 -9.28 15.57 23.04
N GLY A 195 -9.66 15.17 21.83
CA GLY A 195 -9.88 13.78 21.44
C GLY A 195 -8.62 13.03 20.96
N GLY A 196 -7.40 13.61 21.09
CA GLY A 196 -6.16 12.97 20.61
C GLY A 196 -6.11 12.79 19.10
N SER A 197 -6.73 13.70 18.33
CA SER A 197 -6.65 13.72 16.87
C SER A 197 -5.30 14.28 16.41
N ILE A 198 -4.92 13.96 15.17
CA ILE A 198 -3.70 14.46 14.55
C ILE A 198 -3.98 15.80 13.89
N TRP A 199 -3.15 16.79 14.20
CA TRP A 199 -3.09 18.05 13.45
C TRP A 199 -2.37 17.82 12.11
N ARG A 200 -2.96 18.29 11.01
CA ARG A 200 -2.31 18.32 9.70
C ARG A 200 -1.64 19.67 9.53
N GLY A 201 -0.31 19.70 9.56
CA GLY A 201 0.44 20.89 9.16
C GLY A 201 0.10 21.28 7.73
N GLY A 202 -0.01 22.59 7.47
CA GLY A 202 -0.63 23.15 6.24
C GLY A 202 0.10 22.94 4.89
N GLU A 203 1.08 22.07 4.78
CA GLU A 203 1.90 21.96 3.56
C GLU A 203 1.32 21.05 2.46
N ASP A 204 0.38 20.16 2.77
CA ASP A 204 -0.25 19.27 1.78
C ASP A 204 -1.64 19.76 1.39
N LEU A 205 -1.70 20.72 0.48
CA LEU A 205 -2.96 21.25 -0.07
C LEU A 205 -3.73 20.21 -0.90
N THR A 206 -3.05 19.17 -1.41
CA THR A 206 -3.69 18.15 -2.25
C THR A 206 -4.32 17.03 -1.46
N GLY A 207 -3.94 16.84 -0.20
CA GLY A 207 -4.42 15.75 0.65
C GLY A 207 -3.97 14.36 0.19
N THR A 208 -3.04 14.27 -0.77
CA THR A 208 -2.61 13.00 -1.39
C THR A 208 -1.44 12.35 -0.68
N SER A 209 -0.68 13.10 0.12
CA SER A 209 0.46 12.56 0.86
C SER A 209 0.04 11.48 1.87
N PHE A 210 0.98 10.63 2.24
CA PHE A 210 0.75 9.65 3.30
C PHE A 210 0.39 10.32 4.63
N SER A 211 1.03 11.43 4.97
CA SER A 211 0.75 12.19 6.20
C SER A 211 -0.70 12.66 6.26
N SER A 212 -1.22 13.20 5.16
CA SER A 212 -2.60 13.68 5.07
C SER A 212 -3.61 12.52 5.14
N ARG A 213 -3.42 11.46 4.34
CA ARG A 213 -4.30 10.29 4.35
C ARG A 213 -4.24 9.53 5.67
N GLY A 214 -3.05 9.41 6.25
CA GLY A 214 -2.85 8.80 7.56
C GLY A 214 -3.57 9.54 8.66
N ALA A 215 -3.45 10.87 8.71
CA ALA A 215 -4.16 11.71 9.66
C ALA A 215 -5.68 11.59 9.48
N GLN A 216 -6.18 11.62 8.24
CA GLN A 216 -7.60 11.46 7.96
C GLN A 216 -8.13 10.11 8.42
N ALA A 217 -7.45 9.01 8.06
CA ALA A 217 -7.84 7.66 8.46
C ALA A 217 -7.79 7.50 9.99
N TYR A 218 -6.77 8.02 10.64
CA TYR A 218 -6.63 7.94 12.10
C TYR A 218 -7.66 8.78 12.83
N ASN A 219 -7.96 9.99 12.35
CA ASN A 219 -8.92 10.88 12.97
C ASN A 219 -10.38 10.39 12.82
N SER A 220 -10.69 9.59 11.80
CA SER A 220 -12.02 8.98 11.66
C SER A 220 -12.26 7.83 12.65
N LEU A 221 -11.21 7.33 13.32
CA LEU A 221 -11.37 6.28 14.33
C LEU A 221 -11.97 6.83 15.62
N PRO A 222 -12.83 6.05 16.30
CA PRO A 222 -13.31 6.37 17.64
C PRO A 222 -12.17 6.54 18.66
N ALA A 223 -12.38 7.37 19.67
CA ALA A 223 -11.38 7.66 20.72
C ALA A 223 -10.92 6.39 21.46
N ASN A 224 -11.81 5.43 21.72
CA ASN A 224 -11.51 4.16 22.38
C ASN A 224 -10.58 3.23 21.57
N ILE A 225 -10.46 3.46 20.26
CA ILE A 225 -9.48 2.75 19.40
C ILE A 225 -8.17 3.54 19.41
N ARG A 226 -8.22 4.86 19.22
CA ARG A 226 -7.02 5.71 19.21
C ARG A 226 -6.23 5.67 20.53
N SER A 227 -6.92 5.54 21.65
CA SER A 227 -6.33 5.47 22.99
C SER A 227 -5.74 4.10 23.38
N CYS A 228 -5.74 3.11 22.47
CA CYS A 228 -5.17 1.80 22.77
C CYS A 228 -3.70 1.88 23.18
N ARG A 229 -3.37 1.26 24.32
CA ARG A 229 -2.00 1.24 24.85
C ARG A 229 -1.08 0.31 24.07
N THR A 230 -1.57 -0.88 23.69
CA THR A 230 -0.78 -1.88 22.98
C THR A 230 -1.13 -1.96 21.49
N LEU A 231 -0.13 -2.26 20.68
CA LEU A 231 -0.30 -2.41 19.25
C LEU A 231 -1.26 -3.58 18.89
N ASN A 232 -1.22 -4.66 19.67
CA ASN A 232 -2.07 -5.83 19.43
C ASN A 232 -3.55 -5.50 19.69
N THR A 233 -3.86 -4.80 20.78
CA THR A 233 -5.23 -4.33 21.07
C THR A 233 -5.71 -3.35 19.99
N PHE A 234 -4.83 -2.44 19.53
CA PHE A 234 -5.15 -1.54 18.44
C PHE A 234 -5.49 -2.30 17.15
N LYS A 235 -4.64 -3.24 16.73
CA LYS A 235 -4.87 -4.07 15.53
C LYS A 235 -6.21 -4.80 15.59
N TYR A 236 -6.52 -5.41 16.73
CA TYR A 236 -7.74 -6.17 16.91
C TYR A 236 -8.98 -5.28 16.77
N LYS A 237 -9.04 -4.18 17.55
CA LYS A 237 -10.17 -3.24 17.50
C LYS A 237 -10.30 -2.55 16.15
N LEU A 238 -9.18 -2.13 15.55
CA LEU A 238 -9.15 -1.52 14.22
C LEU A 238 -9.73 -2.48 13.17
N ARG A 239 -9.37 -3.76 13.21
CA ARG A 239 -9.86 -4.75 12.25
C ARG A 239 -11.37 -4.91 12.30
N ILE A 240 -11.94 -4.99 13.50
CA ILE A 240 -13.40 -5.10 13.70
C ILE A 240 -14.07 -3.84 13.17
N TRP A 241 -13.61 -2.68 13.61
CA TRP A 241 -14.18 -1.41 13.21
C TRP A 241 -14.16 -1.18 11.68
N VAL A 242 -13.05 -1.51 11.03
CA VAL A 242 -12.90 -1.40 9.57
C VAL A 242 -13.88 -2.32 8.84
N ALA A 243 -14.06 -3.56 9.32
CA ALA A 243 -14.99 -4.51 8.72
C ALA A 243 -16.46 -4.05 8.78
N GLU A 244 -16.81 -3.27 9.81
CA GLU A 244 -18.16 -2.77 10.06
C GLU A 244 -18.45 -1.42 9.39
N ASN A 245 -17.45 -0.52 9.36
CA ASN A 245 -17.65 0.89 9.00
C ASN A 245 -17.13 1.28 7.60
N ILE A 246 -16.21 0.49 7.02
CA ILE A 246 -15.69 0.76 5.68
C ILE A 246 -16.41 -0.14 4.67
N PRO A 247 -17.04 0.44 3.62
CA PRO A 247 -17.80 -0.33 2.65
C PRO A 247 -16.90 -1.30 1.85
N ILE A 248 -17.51 -2.39 1.42
CA ILE A 248 -16.95 -3.33 0.43
C ILE A 248 -17.41 -2.81 -0.93
N ASP A 249 -16.48 -2.36 -1.76
CA ASP A 249 -16.75 -1.93 -3.13
C ASP A 249 -16.94 -3.12 -4.08
#